data_ceaa471f7ba0f5cf0232babb69c88bad
#
_entry.id   ceaa471f7ba0f5cf0232babb69c88bad
#
_cell.length_a   1.000
_cell.length_b   1.000
_cell.length_c   1.000
_cell.angle_alpha   90.00
_cell.angle_beta   90.00
_cell.angle_gamma   90.00
#
_symmetry.space_group_name_H-M   'P 1'
#
loop_
_entity.id
_entity.type
_entity.pdbx_description
1 polymer ?
#
loop_
_entity_poly.entity_id
_entity_poly.type
_entity_poly.pdbx_seq_one_letter_code
_entity_poly.pdbx_strand_id
1 'polypeptide(L)'
;MLEIINNWETDLITKFKLHPLFTQINTLSWQDFLAILIQRRFLSLSIVNIYELAIDALTDQPAKQTVREILHEEYPRNTKGIALPSHRELLFQDLLNLGATAKMILTTPETIITREVREESYQLMVDCLGKTESQIQLIVFLRFWAEVLVAVEYSCLWQRISEILASKNSKDKPRSEFYYFHLIHDSRSSDLGQENLLGGLTHAQELGIHLKRLMSSSESLSLCTNLEKKAYLLKSKFYYQFLDAYSC
;
A
#
# COMPACT_ATOMS: atom_id res chain seq x y z
N MET A 1 -20.34 -13.50 2.12
CA MET A 1 -19.35 -13.31 1.03
C MET A 1 -18.11 -12.55 1.49
N LEU A 2 -18.22 -11.41 2.14
CA LEU A 2 -17.04 -10.68 2.63
C LEU A 2 -16.15 -11.51 3.58
N GLU A 3 -16.75 -12.34 4.44
CA GLU A 3 -16.01 -13.26 5.30
C GLU A 3 -15.17 -14.28 4.50
N ILE A 4 -15.70 -14.78 3.39
CA ILE A 4 -14.96 -15.70 2.51
C ILE A 4 -13.78 -14.99 1.86
N ILE A 5 -13.95 -13.74 1.43
CA ILE A 5 -12.86 -12.90 0.93
C ILE A 5 -11.82 -12.68 2.02
N ASN A 6 -12.25 -12.29 3.22
CA ASN A 6 -11.33 -12.06 4.33
C ASN A 6 -10.50 -13.31 4.69
N ASN A 7 -11.11 -14.49 4.63
CA ASN A 7 -10.38 -15.75 4.85
C ASN A 7 -9.37 -16.02 3.72
N TRP A 8 -9.77 -15.82 2.47
CA TRP A 8 -8.88 -15.92 1.32
C TRP A 8 -7.71 -14.92 1.39
N GLU A 9 -7.99 -13.66 1.71
CA GLU A 9 -6.97 -12.64 1.92
C GLU A 9 -5.99 -13.03 3.04
N THR A 10 -6.48 -13.68 4.11
CA THR A 10 -5.63 -14.14 5.20
C THR A 10 -4.56 -15.12 4.71
N ASP A 11 -4.90 -16.01 3.79
CA ASP A 11 -3.95 -16.93 3.18
C ASP A 11 -2.92 -16.18 2.32
N LEU A 12 -3.36 -15.21 1.52
CA LEU A 12 -2.46 -14.39 0.71
C LEU A 12 -1.54 -13.52 1.57
N ILE A 13 -2.08 -12.89 2.62
CA ILE A 13 -1.32 -12.08 3.59
C ILE A 13 -0.26 -12.94 4.28
N THR A 14 -0.63 -14.15 4.72
CA THR A 14 0.29 -15.08 5.36
C THR A 14 1.44 -15.45 4.42
N LYS A 15 1.12 -15.80 3.17
CA LYS A 15 2.12 -16.08 2.13
C LYS A 15 3.01 -14.87 1.86
N PHE A 16 2.43 -13.67 1.84
CA PHE A 16 3.18 -12.45 1.58
C PHE A 16 4.14 -12.12 2.72
N LYS A 17 3.74 -12.27 3.97
CA LYS A 17 4.61 -12.11 5.15
C LYS A 17 5.77 -13.10 5.15
N LEU A 18 5.57 -14.29 4.58
CA LEU A 18 6.59 -15.32 4.43
C LEU A 18 7.44 -15.14 3.17
N HIS A 19 7.31 -14.03 2.45
CA HIS A 19 8.16 -13.74 1.29
C HIS A 19 9.65 -13.77 1.72
N PRO A 20 10.54 -14.45 0.96
CA PRO A 20 11.93 -14.63 1.36
C PRO A 20 12.67 -13.34 1.73
N LEU A 21 12.36 -12.24 1.06
CA LEU A 21 12.94 -10.93 1.40
C LEU A 21 12.55 -10.47 2.81
N PHE A 22 11.28 -10.61 3.20
CA PHE A 22 10.82 -10.17 4.51
C PHE A 22 11.38 -11.03 5.64
N THR A 23 11.58 -12.33 5.39
CA THR A 23 12.18 -13.22 6.39
C THR A 23 13.65 -12.91 6.68
N GLN A 24 14.34 -12.24 5.75
CA GLN A 24 15.75 -11.84 5.90
C GLN A 24 15.95 -10.32 5.97
N ILE A 25 14.89 -9.53 6.09
CA ILE A 25 14.96 -8.07 6.02
C ILE A 25 15.92 -7.45 7.05
N ASN A 26 16.01 -8.06 8.23
CA ASN A 26 16.88 -7.61 9.32
C ASN A 26 18.36 -7.94 9.10
N THR A 27 18.69 -8.83 8.16
CA THR A 27 20.07 -9.21 7.84
C THR A 27 20.65 -8.42 6.67
N LEU A 28 19.84 -7.69 5.93
CA LEU A 28 20.27 -6.86 4.83
C LEU A 28 21.22 -5.75 5.31
N SER A 29 22.18 -5.38 4.46
CA SER A 29 22.92 -4.15 4.71
C SER A 29 21.96 -2.94 4.72
N TRP A 30 22.39 -1.85 5.37
CA TRP A 30 21.59 -0.64 5.38
C TRP A 30 21.37 -0.06 3.98
N GLN A 31 22.39 -0.10 3.16
CA GLN A 31 22.36 0.39 1.78
C GLN A 31 21.34 -0.40 0.94
N ASP A 32 21.31 -1.71 1.09
CA ASP A 32 20.38 -2.58 0.38
C ASP A 32 18.93 -2.34 0.82
N PHE A 33 18.71 -2.24 2.13
CA PHE A 33 17.40 -1.91 2.66
C PHE A 33 16.91 -0.56 2.17
N LEU A 34 17.77 0.46 2.16
CA LEU A 34 17.45 1.79 1.65
C LEU A 34 17.13 1.78 0.15
N ALA A 35 17.86 0.96 -0.64
CA ALA A 35 17.57 0.79 -2.07
C ALA A 35 16.16 0.21 -2.29
N ILE A 36 15.73 -0.74 -1.46
CA ILE A 36 14.36 -1.28 -1.49
C ILE A 36 13.34 -0.16 -1.25
N LEU A 37 13.54 0.66 -0.21
CA LEU A 37 12.62 1.76 0.11
C LEU A 37 12.55 2.81 -1.00
N ILE A 38 13.70 3.14 -1.62
CA ILE A 38 13.76 4.07 -2.75
C ILE A 38 13.00 3.51 -3.96
N GLN A 39 13.10 2.22 -4.26
CA GLN A 39 12.33 1.59 -5.32
C GLN A 39 10.83 1.51 -4.96
N ARG A 40 10.51 1.18 -3.71
CA ARG A 40 9.11 1.12 -3.24
C ARG A 40 8.40 2.47 -3.37
N ARG A 41 9.13 3.57 -3.30
CA ARG A 41 8.62 4.92 -3.51
C ARG A 41 7.89 5.07 -4.85
N PHE A 42 8.37 4.44 -5.93
CA PHE A 42 7.72 4.54 -7.24
C PHE A 42 6.31 3.95 -7.25
N LEU A 43 6.09 2.86 -6.50
CA LEU A 43 4.76 2.29 -6.34
C LEU A 43 3.85 3.21 -5.53
N SER A 44 4.36 3.82 -4.44
CA SER A 44 3.59 4.81 -3.67
C SER A 44 3.20 6.01 -4.51
N LEU A 45 4.12 6.57 -5.30
CA LEU A 45 3.84 7.74 -6.14
C LEU A 45 2.88 7.45 -7.30
N SER A 46 2.74 6.20 -7.72
CA SER A 46 1.83 5.80 -8.81
C SER A 46 0.40 5.59 -8.36
N ILE A 47 0.15 5.57 -7.05
CA ILE A 47 -1.19 5.26 -6.51
C ILE A 47 -2.23 6.30 -6.91
N VAL A 48 -1.83 7.57 -7.03
CA VAL A 48 -2.69 8.67 -7.46
C VAL A 48 -3.40 8.35 -8.78
N ASN A 49 -2.66 7.89 -9.79
CA ASN A 49 -3.24 7.56 -11.10
C ASN A 49 -4.25 6.40 -11.01
N ILE A 50 -4.04 5.47 -10.08
CA ILE A 50 -4.94 4.33 -9.84
C ILE A 50 -6.25 4.83 -9.20
N TYR A 51 -6.17 5.72 -8.22
CA TYR A 51 -7.34 6.32 -7.60
C TYR A 51 -8.11 7.23 -8.55
N GLU A 52 -7.42 8.06 -9.34
CA GLU A 52 -8.04 8.92 -10.36
C GLU A 52 -8.83 8.09 -11.38
N LEU A 53 -8.22 7.03 -11.91
CA LEU A 53 -8.90 6.10 -12.83
C LEU A 53 -10.15 5.47 -12.18
N ALA A 54 -10.06 5.06 -10.91
CA ALA A 54 -11.21 4.52 -10.19
C ALA A 54 -12.31 5.55 -9.99
N ILE A 55 -11.98 6.81 -9.66
CA ILE A 55 -12.95 7.91 -9.54
C ILE A 55 -13.67 8.14 -10.87
N ASP A 56 -12.97 8.10 -11.99
CA ASP A 56 -13.59 8.28 -13.29
C ASP A 56 -14.51 7.12 -13.66
N ALA A 57 -14.12 5.89 -13.32
CA ALA A 57 -14.82 4.67 -13.71
C ALA A 57 -15.96 4.25 -12.75
N LEU A 58 -15.90 4.60 -11.46
CA LEU A 58 -16.92 4.24 -10.50
C LEU A 58 -18.22 5.01 -10.76
N THR A 59 -19.34 4.30 -10.87
CA THR A 59 -20.70 4.85 -10.97
C THR A 59 -21.42 4.82 -9.62
N ASP A 60 -21.01 3.93 -8.71
CA ASP A 60 -21.51 3.88 -7.34
C ASP A 60 -21.03 5.10 -6.56
N GLN A 61 -21.91 6.02 -6.30
CA GLN A 61 -21.56 7.32 -5.71
C GLN A 61 -20.97 7.21 -4.29
N PRO A 62 -21.49 6.37 -3.38
CA PRO A 62 -20.88 6.19 -2.06
C PRO A 62 -19.43 5.68 -2.15
N ALA A 63 -19.16 4.65 -2.97
CA ALA A 63 -17.80 4.13 -3.15
C ALA A 63 -16.88 5.17 -3.81
N LYS A 64 -17.39 5.89 -4.83
CA LYS A 64 -16.64 6.99 -5.47
C LYS A 64 -16.26 8.08 -4.46
N GLN A 65 -17.16 8.40 -3.53
CA GLN A 65 -16.88 9.42 -2.50
C GLN A 65 -15.76 8.95 -1.56
N THR A 66 -15.83 7.72 -1.06
CA THR A 66 -14.74 7.14 -0.24
C THR A 66 -13.40 7.19 -0.97
N VAL A 67 -13.36 6.79 -2.25
CA VAL A 67 -12.13 6.83 -3.05
C VAL A 67 -11.58 8.26 -3.21
N ARG A 68 -12.46 9.26 -3.32
CA ARG A 68 -12.05 10.68 -3.35
C ARG A 68 -11.46 11.15 -2.01
N GLU A 69 -12.03 10.71 -0.92
CA GLU A 69 -11.55 11.03 0.44
C GLU A 69 -10.16 10.45 0.66
N ILE A 70 -9.93 9.19 0.27
CA ILE A 70 -8.61 8.57 0.29
C ILE A 70 -7.62 9.33 -0.60
N LEU A 71 -7.99 9.59 -1.86
CA LEU A 71 -7.13 10.35 -2.78
C LEU A 71 -6.79 11.74 -2.25
N HIS A 72 -7.70 12.36 -1.51
CA HIS A 72 -7.46 13.70 -0.96
C HIS A 72 -6.27 13.72 0.02
N GLU A 73 -5.93 12.61 0.64
CA GLU A 73 -4.77 12.47 1.53
C GLU A 73 -3.44 12.49 0.78
N GLU A 74 -3.42 12.17 -0.50
CA GLU A 74 -2.22 12.22 -1.34
C GLU A 74 -1.77 13.65 -1.67
N TYR A 75 -2.62 14.67 -1.43
CA TYR A 75 -2.34 16.07 -1.72
C TYR A 75 -2.11 16.89 -0.46
N PRO A 76 -1.36 18.02 -0.54
CA PRO A 76 -1.23 18.95 0.56
C PRO A 76 -2.62 19.46 0.98
N ARG A 77 -2.88 19.47 2.27
CA ARG A 77 -4.17 19.90 2.83
C ARG A 77 -4.01 21.09 3.74
N ASN A 78 -5.05 21.91 3.85
CA ASN A 78 -5.14 22.95 4.87
C ASN A 78 -6.36 22.64 5.76
N THR A 79 -6.10 22.24 6.98
CA THR A 79 -7.16 21.93 7.94
C THR A 79 -7.09 22.95 9.08
N LYS A 80 -8.13 23.77 9.19
CA LYS A 80 -8.24 24.82 10.24
C LYS A 80 -7.03 25.77 10.31
N GLY A 81 -6.48 26.14 9.14
CA GLY A 81 -5.32 27.03 9.06
C GLY A 81 -3.96 26.34 9.27
N ILE A 82 -3.94 25.03 9.46
CA ILE A 82 -2.73 24.24 9.57
C ILE A 82 -2.47 23.56 8.21
N ALA A 83 -1.32 23.85 7.60
CA ALA A 83 -0.87 23.19 6.39
C ALA A 83 -0.39 21.77 6.75
N LEU A 84 -1.02 20.75 6.18
CA LEU A 84 -0.60 19.37 6.28
C LEU A 84 0.13 18.98 4.99
N PRO A 85 1.31 18.35 5.08
CA PRO A 85 2.05 17.89 3.91
C PRO A 85 1.30 16.77 3.19
N SER A 86 1.59 16.60 1.91
CA SER A 86 1.15 15.44 1.12
C SER A 86 1.86 14.17 1.57
N HIS A 87 1.27 13.00 1.26
CA HIS A 87 1.96 11.71 1.49
C HIS A 87 3.30 11.64 0.75
N ARG A 88 3.41 12.25 -0.41
CA ARG A 88 4.69 12.37 -1.14
C ARG A 88 5.76 13.13 -0.36
N GLU A 89 5.40 14.22 0.29
CA GLU A 89 6.32 15.02 1.11
C GLU A 89 6.72 14.26 2.39
N LEU A 90 5.75 13.59 3.03
CA LEU A 90 6.01 12.75 4.20
C LEU A 90 6.94 11.58 3.85
N LEU A 91 6.71 10.88 2.74
CA LEU A 91 7.58 9.81 2.26
C LEU A 91 8.99 10.31 1.98
N PHE A 92 9.13 11.47 1.34
CA PHE A 92 10.43 12.08 1.06
C PHE A 92 11.17 12.39 2.37
N GLN A 93 10.48 12.97 3.34
CA GLN A 93 11.05 13.30 4.65
C GLN A 93 11.45 12.04 5.43
N ASP A 94 10.63 10.99 5.42
CA ASP A 94 10.95 9.73 6.07
C ASP A 94 12.19 9.07 5.44
N LEU A 95 12.32 9.09 4.12
CA LEU A 95 13.53 8.59 3.45
C LEU A 95 14.80 9.38 3.84
N LEU A 96 14.69 10.70 3.98
CA LEU A 96 15.80 11.52 4.49
C LEU A 96 16.15 11.14 5.94
N ASN A 97 15.15 10.99 6.81
CA ASN A 97 15.31 10.58 8.19
C ASN A 97 15.97 9.19 8.31
N LEU A 98 15.67 8.30 7.37
CA LEU A 98 16.27 6.99 7.24
C LEU A 98 17.70 7.02 6.66
N GLY A 99 18.18 8.16 6.20
CA GLY A 99 19.56 8.37 5.77
C GLY A 99 19.78 8.37 4.27
N ALA A 100 18.72 8.38 3.47
CA ALA A 100 18.85 8.71 2.05
C ALA A 100 19.27 10.17 1.89
N THR A 101 20.00 10.47 0.84
CA THR A 101 20.23 11.86 0.43
C THR A 101 19.14 12.29 -0.55
N ALA A 102 18.84 13.59 -0.59
CA ALA A 102 17.92 14.13 -1.58
C ALA A 102 18.33 13.75 -3.02
N LYS A 103 19.63 13.74 -3.30
CA LYS A 103 20.15 13.30 -4.59
C LYS A 103 19.75 11.84 -4.87
N MET A 104 19.98 10.91 -3.94
CA MET A 104 19.58 9.50 -4.12
C MET A 104 18.09 9.37 -4.41
N ILE A 105 17.24 10.06 -3.61
CA ILE A 105 15.80 9.98 -3.77
C ILE A 105 15.35 10.51 -5.14
N LEU A 106 15.93 11.63 -5.59
CA LEU A 106 15.48 12.32 -6.80
C LEU A 106 16.07 11.76 -8.09
N THR A 107 17.27 11.18 -8.05
CA THR A 107 18.01 10.77 -9.26
C THR A 107 18.11 9.26 -9.45
N THR A 108 17.79 8.44 -8.45
CA THR A 108 17.74 6.98 -8.64
C THR A 108 16.58 6.63 -9.54
N PRO A 109 16.80 6.03 -10.71
CA PRO A 109 15.73 5.62 -11.61
C PRO A 109 14.99 4.40 -11.04
N GLU A 110 13.77 4.20 -11.48
CA GLU A 110 13.09 2.92 -11.25
C GLU A 110 13.82 1.79 -11.99
N THR A 111 13.88 0.62 -11.37
CA THR A 111 14.37 -0.59 -12.04
C THR A 111 13.35 -1.04 -13.08
N ILE A 112 13.78 -1.93 -14.00
CA ILE A 112 12.88 -2.53 -15.00
C ILE A 112 11.70 -3.22 -14.30
N ILE A 113 11.98 -4.04 -13.29
CA ILE A 113 10.93 -4.78 -12.55
C ILE A 113 9.99 -3.82 -11.79
N THR A 114 10.51 -2.75 -11.18
CA THR A 114 9.68 -1.74 -10.52
C THR A 114 8.72 -1.09 -11.52
N ARG A 115 9.22 -0.72 -12.70
CA ARG A 115 8.42 -0.16 -13.78
C ARG A 115 7.35 -1.12 -14.26
N GLU A 116 7.72 -2.36 -14.55
CA GLU A 116 6.78 -3.40 -14.98
C GLU A 116 5.66 -3.59 -13.96
N VAL A 117 6.00 -3.74 -12.68
CA VAL A 117 4.99 -3.91 -11.61
C VAL A 117 4.05 -2.71 -11.54
N ARG A 118 4.56 -1.50 -11.66
CA ARG A 118 3.76 -0.27 -11.68
C ARG A 118 2.80 -0.24 -12.88
N GLU A 119 3.31 -0.54 -14.06
CA GLU A 119 2.52 -0.53 -15.31
C GLU A 119 1.49 -1.67 -15.33
N GLU A 120 1.87 -2.88 -14.93
CA GLU A 120 0.96 -4.01 -14.83
C GLU A 120 -0.14 -3.78 -13.77
N SER A 121 0.17 -3.10 -12.65
CA SER A 121 -0.82 -2.73 -11.65
C SER A 121 -1.87 -1.75 -12.20
N TYR A 122 -1.43 -0.74 -12.94
CA TYR A 122 -2.34 0.19 -13.63
C TYR A 122 -3.16 -0.54 -14.69
N GLN A 123 -2.53 -1.42 -15.48
CA GLN A 123 -3.20 -2.20 -16.52
C GLN A 123 -4.28 -3.14 -15.93
N LEU A 124 -4.06 -3.74 -14.75
CA LEU A 124 -5.09 -4.54 -14.08
C LEU A 124 -6.35 -3.71 -13.77
N MET A 125 -6.20 -2.44 -13.40
CA MET A 125 -7.33 -1.53 -13.20
C MET A 125 -8.04 -1.21 -14.52
N VAL A 126 -7.28 -0.91 -15.57
CA VAL A 126 -7.83 -0.67 -16.92
C VAL A 126 -8.59 -1.91 -17.41
N ASP A 127 -8.05 -3.09 -17.17
CA ASP A 127 -8.68 -4.36 -17.55
C ASP A 127 -10.00 -4.65 -16.82
N CYS A 128 -10.27 -3.99 -15.71
CA CYS A 128 -11.56 -4.08 -15.02
C CYS A 128 -12.65 -3.22 -15.70
N LEU A 129 -12.27 -2.23 -16.52
CA LEU A 129 -13.22 -1.30 -17.12
C LEU A 129 -14.12 -2.00 -18.15
N GLY A 130 -15.39 -1.61 -18.16
CA GLY A 130 -16.37 -2.12 -19.14
C GLY A 130 -16.74 -3.59 -19.00
N LYS A 131 -16.23 -4.30 -18.00
CA LYS A 131 -16.57 -5.69 -17.70
C LYS A 131 -17.80 -5.80 -16.81
N THR A 132 -18.40 -6.98 -16.81
CA THR A 132 -19.40 -7.35 -15.81
C THR A 132 -18.78 -7.18 -14.42
N GLU A 133 -19.53 -6.54 -13.51
CA GLU A 133 -19.09 -6.27 -12.12
C GLU A 133 -17.82 -5.43 -12.01
N SER A 134 -17.53 -4.56 -12.99
CA SER A 134 -16.37 -3.65 -12.96
C SER A 134 -16.26 -2.86 -11.67
N GLN A 135 -17.39 -2.40 -11.10
CA GLN A 135 -17.44 -1.65 -9.84
C GLN A 135 -16.84 -2.45 -8.67
N ILE A 136 -17.22 -3.72 -8.58
CA ILE A 136 -16.70 -4.63 -7.54
C ILE A 136 -15.20 -4.86 -7.76
N GLN A 137 -14.77 -5.14 -9.00
CA GLN A 137 -13.36 -5.38 -9.30
C GLN A 137 -12.48 -4.19 -8.98
N LEU A 138 -12.91 -2.96 -9.31
CA LEU A 138 -12.19 -1.73 -8.98
C LEU A 138 -12.03 -1.58 -7.45
N ILE A 139 -13.11 -1.75 -6.69
CA ILE A 139 -13.08 -1.61 -5.22
C ILE A 139 -12.21 -2.71 -4.59
N VAL A 140 -12.28 -3.96 -5.06
CA VAL A 140 -11.42 -5.05 -4.58
C VAL A 140 -9.96 -4.73 -4.80
N PHE A 141 -9.61 -4.25 -6.00
CA PHE A 141 -8.22 -3.93 -6.30
C PHE A 141 -7.70 -2.82 -5.40
N LEU A 142 -8.45 -1.71 -5.28
CA LEU A 142 -8.07 -0.61 -4.38
C LEU A 142 -7.90 -1.11 -2.95
N ARG A 143 -8.91 -1.82 -2.44
CA ARG A 143 -8.88 -2.31 -1.07
C ARG A 143 -7.69 -3.24 -0.82
N PHE A 144 -7.45 -4.22 -1.70
CA PHE A 144 -6.42 -5.22 -1.43
C PHE A 144 -5.02 -4.75 -1.82
N TRP A 145 -4.85 -4.20 -3.05
CA TRP A 145 -3.56 -3.73 -3.53
C TRP A 145 -3.05 -2.48 -2.82
N ALA A 146 -3.93 -1.47 -2.72
CA ALA A 146 -3.53 -0.14 -2.29
C ALA A 146 -3.56 0.03 -0.76
N GLU A 147 -4.40 -0.72 -0.06
CA GLU A 147 -4.56 -0.60 1.39
C GLU A 147 -4.02 -1.85 2.11
N VAL A 148 -4.71 -2.99 2.02
CA VAL A 148 -4.37 -4.18 2.81
C VAL A 148 -2.92 -4.62 2.61
N LEU A 149 -2.46 -4.77 1.35
CA LEU A 149 -1.08 -5.17 1.09
C LEU A 149 -0.06 -4.09 1.46
N VAL A 150 -0.42 -2.82 1.44
CA VAL A 150 0.46 -1.72 1.88
C VAL A 150 0.67 -1.79 3.38
N ALA A 151 -0.38 -1.95 4.18
CA ALA A 151 -0.25 -2.13 5.63
C ALA A 151 0.60 -3.38 5.97
N VAL A 152 0.41 -4.49 5.24
CA VAL A 152 1.20 -5.71 5.43
C VAL A 152 2.67 -5.50 5.06
N GLU A 153 2.97 -4.87 3.93
CA GLU A 153 4.34 -4.48 3.53
C GLU A 153 5.02 -3.69 4.63
N TYR A 154 4.37 -2.62 5.07
CA TYR A 154 4.96 -1.75 6.08
C TYR A 154 5.07 -2.44 7.44
N SER A 155 4.18 -3.38 7.79
CA SER A 155 4.35 -4.20 8.99
C SER A 155 5.62 -5.06 8.94
N CYS A 156 5.96 -5.61 7.77
CA CYS A 156 7.18 -6.40 7.58
C CYS A 156 8.46 -5.53 7.59
N LEU A 157 8.37 -4.28 7.14
CA LEU A 157 9.50 -3.35 7.09
C LEU A 157 9.69 -2.57 8.39
N TRP A 158 8.62 -2.44 9.20
CA TRP A 158 8.55 -1.53 10.34
C TRP A 158 9.59 -1.79 11.41
N GLN A 159 9.87 -3.04 11.74
CA GLN A 159 10.90 -3.33 12.75
C GLN A 159 12.21 -2.68 12.35
N ARG A 160 12.67 -2.89 11.12
CA ARG A 160 13.93 -2.34 10.62
C ARG A 160 13.92 -0.82 10.53
N ILE A 161 12.80 -0.23 10.07
CA ILE A 161 12.61 1.22 10.01
C ILE A 161 12.69 1.84 11.40
N SER A 162 11.95 1.30 12.37
CA SER A 162 11.87 1.84 13.72
C SER A 162 13.20 1.75 14.48
N GLU A 163 13.97 0.68 14.31
CA GLU A 163 15.30 0.53 14.91
C GLU A 163 16.26 1.63 14.44
N ILE A 164 16.23 1.97 13.15
CA ILE A 164 17.10 2.99 12.58
C ILE A 164 16.67 4.39 13.03
N LEU A 165 15.37 4.66 13.01
CA LEU A 165 14.86 5.92 13.50
C LEU A 165 15.16 6.11 14.99
N ALA A 166 15.08 5.06 15.81
CA ALA A 166 15.44 5.09 17.21
C ALA A 166 16.94 5.33 17.45
N SER A 167 17.81 4.77 16.61
CA SER A 167 19.27 4.91 16.75
C SER A 167 19.78 6.34 16.48
N LYS A 168 19.04 7.12 15.71
CA LYS A 168 19.44 8.47 15.28
C LYS A 168 19.00 9.60 16.21
N ASN A 169 18.09 9.35 17.17
CA ASN A 169 17.52 10.38 18.02
C ASN A 169 17.51 10.00 19.51
N SER A 170 18.28 10.73 20.29
CA SER A 170 18.43 10.50 21.73
C SER A 170 17.36 11.15 22.62
N LYS A 171 16.45 11.96 22.12
CA LYS A 171 15.49 12.70 22.98
C LYS A 171 14.05 12.78 22.45
N ASP A 172 13.80 12.81 21.16
CA ASP A 172 12.45 12.78 20.58
C ASP A 172 12.32 11.52 19.72
N LYS A 173 11.34 10.66 20.04
CA LYS A 173 11.06 9.48 19.21
C LYS A 173 10.74 9.96 17.80
N PRO A 174 11.60 9.72 16.80
CA PRO A 174 11.26 10.06 15.44
C PRO A 174 10.07 9.21 15.05
N ARG A 175 8.95 9.84 14.87
CA ARG A 175 7.79 9.20 14.30
C ARG A 175 8.00 9.19 12.80
N SER A 176 7.93 8.03 12.18
CA SER A 176 7.69 7.96 10.75
C SER A 176 6.25 8.44 10.55
N GLU A 177 6.09 9.53 9.82
CA GLU A 177 4.77 10.09 9.54
C GLU A 177 4.13 9.42 8.32
N PHE A 178 4.94 8.82 7.45
CA PHE A 178 4.46 8.07 6.29
C PHE A 178 4.29 6.57 6.59
N TYR A 179 5.36 5.86 6.94
CA TYR A 179 5.31 4.40 7.09
C TYR A 179 4.44 3.96 8.27
N TYR A 180 4.55 4.64 9.40
CA TYR A 180 3.76 4.31 10.58
C TYR A 180 2.28 4.63 10.40
N PHE A 181 1.99 5.75 9.74
CA PHE A 181 0.61 6.14 9.43
C PHE A 181 -0.08 5.05 8.60
N HIS A 182 0.51 4.66 7.46
CA HIS A 182 -0.07 3.64 6.58
C HIS A 182 -0.13 2.25 7.23
N LEU A 183 0.82 1.92 8.11
CA LEU A 183 0.76 0.67 8.86
C LEU A 183 -0.54 0.54 9.67
N ILE A 184 -1.02 1.65 10.24
CA ILE A 184 -2.22 1.67 11.09
C ILE A 184 -3.47 1.94 10.26
N HIS A 185 -3.42 2.93 9.39
CA HIS A 185 -4.58 3.49 8.69
C HIS A 185 -5.10 2.60 7.56
N ASP A 186 -4.23 1.85 6.90
CA ASP A 186 -4.59 0.99 5.76
C ASP A 186 -4.89 -0.46 6.18
N SER A 187 -4.70 -0.79 7.46
CA SER A 187 -4.85 -2.16 7.95
C SER A 187 -6.28 -2.69 7.75
N ARG A 188 -6.39 -4.00 7.45
CA ARG A 188 -7.68 -4.68 7.24
C ARG A 188 -8.59 -4.68 8.47
N SER A 189 -8.00 -4.68 9.65
CA SER A 189 -8.72 -4.67 10.92
C SER A 189 -7.96 -3.85 11.95
N SER A 190 -8.69 -3.27 12.89
CA SER A 190 -8.13 -2.65 14.10
C SER A 190 -7.44 -3.64 15.06
N ASP A 191 -7.43 -4.94 14.74
CA ASP A 191 -6.93 -6.04 15.57
C ASP A 191 -5.40 -6.08 15.73
N LEU A 192 -4.66 -5.09 15.25
CA LEU A 192 -3.24 -4.94 15.57
C LEU A 192 -3.00 -4.50 17.03
N GLY A 193 -4.02 -4.62 17.91
CA GLY A 193 -3.90 -4.45 19.36
C GLY A 193 -3.59 -3.01 19.79
N GLN A 194 -3.63 -2.07 18.90
CA GLN A 194 -3.54 -0.64 19.19
C GLN A 194 -4.92 -0.02 19.00
N GLU A 195 -5.40 0.64 20.03
CA GLU A 195 -6.57 1.51 19.93
C GLU A 195 -6.44 2.34 18.67
N ASN A 196 -7.50 2.38 17.89
CA ASN A 196 -7.59 3.17 16.67
C ASN A 196 -7.31 4.63 17.02
N LEU A 197 -6.04 5.05 16.93
CA LEU A 197 -5.57 6.38 17.36
C LEU A 197 -6.28 7.52 16.62
N LEU A 198 -6.97 7.20 15.52
CA LEU A 198 -7.68 8.14 14.67
C LEU A 198 -9.20 8.12 14.87
N GLY A 199 -9.73 7.15 15.66
CA GLY A 199 -11.14 7.11 16.04
C GLY A 199 -12.15 6.81 14.91
N GLY A 200 -11.69 6.28 13.76
CA GLY A 200 -12.49 5.97 12.57
C GLY A 200 -12.24 4.57 12.00
N LEU A 201 -12.92 4.25 10.91
CA LEU A 201 -12.63 3.06 10.11
C LEU A 201 -11.32 3.26 9.34
N THR A 202 -10.62 2.15 9.07
CA THR A 202 -9.49 2.17 8.13
C THR A 202 -10.00 2.24 6.69
N HIS A 203 -9.17 2.69 5.74
CA HIS A 203 -9.53 2.71 4.32
C HIS A 203 -9.95 1.32 3.83
N ALA A 204 -9.23 0.26 4.24
CA ALA A 204 -9.61 -1.11 3.89
C ALA A 204 -10.99 -1.51 4.44
N GLN A 205 -11.37 -1.03 5.63
CA GLN A 205 -12.70 -1.27 6.21
C GLN A 205 -13.79 -0.49 5.46
N GLU A 206 -13.55 0.77 5.14
CA GLU A 206 -14.51 1.60 4.38
C GLU A 206 -14.79 1.01 2.99
N LEU A 207 -13.75 0.66 2.23
CA LEU A 207 -13.90 -0.03 0.95
C LEU A 207 -14.56 -1.40 1.09
N GLY A 208 -14.31 -2.11 2.21
CA GLY A 208 -14.97 -3.37 2.56
C GLY A 208 -16.48 -3.25 2.77
N ILE A 209 -16.97 -2.13 3.30
CA ILE A 209 -18.41 -1.84 3.44
C ILE A 209 -19.07 -1.76 2.06
N HIS A 210 -18.44 -1.07 1.11
CA HIS A 210 -18.96 -0.98 -0.25
C HIS A 210 -18.95 -2.33 -0.94
N LEU A 211 -17.89 -3.11 -0.76
CA LEU A 211 -17.78 -4.47 -1.27
C LEU A 211 -18.92 -5.36 -0.77
N LYS A 212 -19.16 -5.36 0.55
CA LYS A 212 -20.24 -6.13 1.16
C LYS A 212 -21.61 -5.77 0.58
N ARG A 213 -21.85 -4.51 0.26
CA ARG A 213 -23.10 -4.02 -0.30
C ARG A 213 -23.29 -4.40 -1.77
N LEU A 214 -22.22 -4.38 -2.56
CA LEU A 214 -22.28 -4.58 -4.01
C LEU A 214 -22.20 -6.07 -4.41
N MET A 215 -21.53 -6.89 -3.62
CA MET A 215 -21.38 -8.31 -3.91
C MET A 215 -22.67 -9.09 -3.67
N SER A 216 -23.20 -9.69 -4.73
CA SER A 216 -24.47 -10.43 -4.69
C SER A 216 -24.38 -11.89 -5.19
N SER A 217 -23.27 -12.28 -5.82
CA SER A 217 -23.16 -13.59 -6.48
C SER A 217 -21.84 -14.32 -6.17
N SER A 218 -21.84 -15.66 -6.42
CA SER A 218 -20.62 -16.45 -6.37
C SER A 218 -19.65 -16.13 -7.51
N GLU A 219 -20.15 -15.57 -8.61
CA GLU A 219 -19.32 -15.11 -9.73
C GLU A 219 -18.49 -13.90 -9.30
N SER A 220 -19.10 -12.93 -8.61
CA SER A 220 -18.39 -11.80 -7.99
C SER A 220 -17.25 -12.26 -7.10
N LEU A 221 -17.49 -13.31 -6.29
CA LEU A 221 -16.45 -13.84 -5.40
C LEU A 221 -15.26 -14.41 -6.19
N SER A 222 -15.51 -15.15 -7.27
CA SER A 222 -14.45 -15.72 -8.11
C SER A 222 -13.62 -14.63 -8.79
N LEU A 223 -14.28 -13.57 -9.30
CA LEU A 223 -13.60 -12.41 -9.89
C LEU A 223 -12.71 -11.70 -8.88
N CYS A 224 -13.20 -11.48 -7.66
CA CYS A 224 -12.46 -10.85 -6.57
C CYS A 224 -11.20 -11.65 -6.21
N THR A 225 -11.36 -12.92 -5.89
CA THR A 225 -10.24 -13.78 -5.48
C THR A 225 -9.16 -13.92 -6.56
N ASN A 226 -9.56 -13.96 -7.84
CA ASN A 226 -8.62 -13.98 -8.96
C ASN A 226 -7.84 -12.66 -9.07
N LEU A 227 -8.50 -11.52 -8.88
CA LEU A 227 -7.86 -10.21 -8.95
C LEU A 227 -6.89 -9.99 -7.77
N GLU A 228 -7.30 -10.35 -6.55
CA GLU A 228 -6.43 -10.30 -5.37
C GLU A 228 -5.19 -11.19 -5.52
N LYS A 229 -5.35 -12.39 -6.11
CA LYS A 229 -4.21 -13.25 -6.42
C LYS A 229 -3.23 -12.59 -7.39
N LYS A 230 -3.73 -11.92 -8.44
CA LYS A 230 -2.87 -11.15 -9.37
C LYS A 230 -2.18 -10.01 -8.65
N ALA A 231 -2.90 -9.25 -7.84
CA ALA A 231 -2.36 -8.16 -7.03
C ALA A 231 -1.23 -8.65 -6.09
N TYR A 232 -1.45 -9.75 -5.39
CA TYR A 232 -0.44 -10.41 -4.56
C TYR A 232 0.81 -10.80 -5.37
N LEU A 233 0.63 -11.41 -6.53
CA LEU A 233 1.76 -11.85 -7.38
C LEU A 233 2.60 -10.65 -7.87
N LEU A 234 1.96 -9.54 -8.22
CA LEU A 234 2.67 -8.31 -8.60
C LEU A 234 3.49 -7.72 -7.43
N LYS A 235 2.89 -7.66 -6.25
CA LYS A 235 3.62 -7.23 -5.05
C LYS A 235 4.79 -8.15 -4.73
N SER A 236 4.61 -9.45 -4.84
CA SER A 236 5.67 -10.44 -4.65
C SER A 236 6.78 -10.29 -5.72
N LYS A 237 6.42 -10.10 -7.00
CA LYS A 237 7.37 -9.81 -8.10
C LYS A 237 8.24 -8.60 -7.78
N PHE A 238 7.65 -7.52 -7.23
CA PHE A 238 8.42 -6.36 -6.81
C PHE A 238 9.51 -6.70 -5.80
N TYR A 239 9.22 -7.53 -4.82
CA TYR A 239 10.18 -7.89 -3.77
C TYR A 239 11.19 -8.95 -4.20
N TYR A 240 10.83 -9.84 -5.12
CA TYR A 240 11.76 -10.86 -5.64
C TYR A 240 12.98 -10.27 -6.33
N GLN A 241 12.88 -9.11 -6.99
CA GLN A 241 14.02 -8.47 -7.65
C GLN A 241 15.20 -8.17 -6.73
N PHE A 242 14.97 -8.12 -5.42
CA PHE A 242 16.01 -7.81 -4.44
C PHE A 242 16.70 -9.04 -3.84
N LEU A 243 16.23 -10.24 -4.15
CA LEU A 243 16.85 -11.47 -3.66
C LEU A 243 18.11 -11.81 -4.47
N ASP A 244 18.06 -11.67 -5.80
CA ASP A 244 19.16 -12.02 -6.68
C ASP A 244 20.31 -11.01 -6.59
N ALA A 245 20.01 -9.77 -6.22
CA ALA A 245 21.01 -8.71 -6.07
C ALA A 245 21.99 -8.94 -4.89
N TYR A 246 21.64 -9.83 -3.95
CA TYR A 246 22.39 -10.04 -2.69
C TYR A 246 22.94 -11.47 -2.56
N SER A 247 22.86 -12.26 -3.63
CA SER A 247 23.34 -13.67 -3.67
C SER A 247 24.80 -13.80 -4.11
N CYS A 248 25.57 -12.69 -4.14
CA CYS A 248 26.98 -12.69 -4.54
C CYS A 248 27.92 -12.43 -3.36
#